data_e1d6577126f74c7050f6a0dae37729b8
#
_entry.id   e1d6577126f74c7050f6a0dae37729b8
#
_cell.length_a   1.000
_cell.length_b   1.000
_cell.length_c   1.000
_cell.angle_alpha   90.00
_cell.angle_beta   90.00
_cell.angle_gamma   90.00
#
_symmetry.space_group_name_H-M   'P 1'
#
loop_
_entity.id
_entity.type
_entity.pdbx_description
1 polymer ?
#
loop_
_entity_poly.entity_id
_entity_poly.type
_entity_poly.pdbx_seq_one_letter_code
_entity_poly.pdbx_strand_id
1 'polypeptide(L)'
;EKRAEEQAELGRSIQPYALVIGGGQGGIALGARLRQLGVPAIVVDKHERPGDQWRKRYKSLCLHDPVWYDHLPYLPFPANWPVFAPKDKIGDWLEFYTRVMEVPYWSKTTCTSASFDEETNRWTVEVDRDGEKLTLHPTQLVLATGMSGKPNIPTLPGQDVFRGDQHHSSAHPGPDAYVGKKAVVIGSNNSAHDICKALYENGVDVTMVQRSSTHIVKSDTLMDIGLGDLYSERALAAGMTTEKADLTFASLPYRIMHEFQIPLYDQMRERDKEFYDRLEAAGFELDWGADGSGLFMKYLRRGSGYYIDVGACDLVADGRIKLAHGQVDHLTENAVVLADGTAATGVFNLPA
;
A
#
# COMPACT_ATOMS: atom_id res chain seq x y z
N GLU A 1 4.01 -5.98 37.15
CA GLU A 1 3.35 -4.86 37.83
C GLU A 1 4.02 -3.54 37.51
N LYS A 2 5.30 -3.31 37.88
CA LYS A 2 6.02 -2.04 37.66
C LYS A 2 5.98 -1.55 36.19
N ARG A 3 6.12 -2.44 35.21
CA ARG A 3 6.05 -2.09 33.78
C ARG A 3 4.66 -1.67 33.32
N ALA A 4 3.61 -2.29 33.88
CA ALA A 4 2.23 -1.92 33.57
C ALA A 4 1.88 -0.55 34.15
N GLU A 5 2.40 -0.23 35.35
CA GLU A 5 2.26 1.08 35.99
C GLU A 5 2.97 2.17 35.16
N GLU A 6 4.24 1.94 34.77
CA GLU A 6 4.98 2.87 33.92
C GLU A 6 4.28 3.13 32.58
N GLN A 7 3.67 2.10 31.96
CA GLN A 7 2.88 2.27 30.74
C GLN A 7 1.58 3.06 30.96
N ALA A 8 0.94 2.88 32.11
CA ALA A 8 -0.29 3.62 32.43
C ALA A 8 -0.02 5.11 32.66
N GLU A 9 1.16 5.45 33.17
CA GLU A 9 1.58 6.82 33.43
C GLU A 9 2.20 7.51 32.20
N LEU A 10 2.64 6.74 31.22
CA LEU A 10 3.29 7.27 30.03
C LEU A 10 2.32 8.12 29.19
N GLY A 11 2.68 9.35 28.90
CA GLY A 11 1.86 10.35 28.23
C GLY A 11 0.89 11.09 29.17
N ARG A 12 0.96 10.81 30.48
CA ARG A 12 0.23 11.51 31.53
C ARG A 12 1.23 12.20 32.51
N SER A 13 1.63 11.49 33.55
CA SER A 13 2.65 11.97 34.50
C SER A 13 4.09 11.84 33.96
N ILE A 14 4.34 10.89 33.07
CA ILE A 14 5.63 10.66 32.42
C ILE A 14 5.53 11.02 30.93
N GLN A 15 6.35 11.96 30.48
CA GLN A 15 6.39 12.31 29.05
C GLN A 15 7.19 11.27 28.23
N PRO A 16 6.73 10.91 27.02
CA PRO A 16 7.48 10.02 26.17
C PRO A 16 8.75 10.71 25.64
N TYR A 17 9.83 9.95 25.48
CA TYR A 17 11.00 10.42 24.75
C TYR A 17 10.70 10.52 23.26
N ALA A 18 9.99 9.53 22.70
CA ALA A 18 9.57 9.51 21.31
C ALA A 18 8.05 9.38 21.18
N LEU A 19 7.46 10.20 20.32
CA LEU A 19 6.06 10.08 19.90
C LEU A 19 6.03 9.70 18.42
N VAL A 20 5.38 8.56 18.10
CA VAL A 20 5.26 8.04 16.74
C VAL A 20 3.84 8.27 16.25
N ILE A 21 3.68 9.12 15.24
CA ILE A 21 2.39 9.40 14.60
C ILE A 21 2.15 8.42 13.45
N GLY A 22 1.17 7.56 13.61
CA GLY A 22 0.81 6.50 12.67
C GLY A 22 1.18 5.11 13.18
N GLY A 23 0.15 4.31 13.47
CA GLY A 23 0.25 2.95 14.00
C GLY A 23 0.07 1.88 12.94
N GLY A 24 0.59 2.10 11.73
CA GLY A 24 0.76 1.09 10.70
C GLY A 24 1.98 0.20 10.96
N GLN A 25 2.33 -0.67 9.99
CA GLN A 25 3.47 -1.58 10.12
C GLN A 25 4.77 -0.87 10.51
N GLY A 26 5.08 0.28 9.92
CA GLY A 26 6.29 1.04 10.24
C GLY A 26 6.30 1.59 11.66
N GLY A 27 5.18 2.18 12.10
CA GLY A 27 5.06 2.71 13.47
C GLY A 27 5.07 1.62 14.54
N ILE A 28 4.39 0.49 14.29
CA ILE A 28 4.38 -0.68 15.19
C ILE A 28 5.78 -1.31 15.28
N ALA A 29 6.46 -1.50 14.14
CA ALA A 29 7.82 -2.04 14.11
C ALA A 29 8.82 -1.16 14.86
N LEU A 30 8.75 0.17 14.65
CA LEU A 30 9.55 1.13 15.40
C LEU A 30 9.21 1.11 16.88
N GLY A 31 7.92 1.10 17.24
CA GLY A 31 7.46 1.01 18.62
C GLY A 31 8.01 -0.22 19.34
N ALA A 32 7.98 -1.38 18.69
CA ALA A 32 8.58 -2.61 19.20
C ALA A 32 10.09 -2.47 19.39
N ARG A 33 10.80 -1.85 18.45
CA ARG A 33 12.24 -1.61 18.56
C ARG A 33 12.58 -0.68 19.73
N LEU A 34 11.87 0.44 19.84
CA LEU A 34 12.06 1.38 20.94
C LEU A 34 11.79 0.71 22.29
N ARG A 35 10.74 -0.12 22.37
CA ARG A 35 10.42 -0.90 23.55
C ARG A 35 11.56 -1.84 23.95
N GLN A 36 12.15 -2.57 23.00
CA GLN A 36 13.29 -3.46 23.26
C GLN A 36 14.55 -2.72 23.74
N LEU A 37 14.71 -1.49 23.28
CA LEU A 37 15.81 -0.61 23.69
C LEU A 37 15.56 0.12 25.01
N GLY A 38 14.38 -0.06 25.64
CA GLY A 38 14.01 0.63 26.87
C GLY A 38 13.76 2.12 26.69
N VAL A 39 13.49 2.58 25.44
CA VAL A 39 13.18 3.98 25.14
C VAL A 39 11.68 4.24 25.39
N PRO A 40 11.31 5.17 26.29
CA PRO A 40 9.91 5.53 26.51
C PRO A 40 9.29 6.12 25.25
N ALA A 41 8.37 5.40 24.61
CA ALA A 41 7.76 5.83 23.37
C ALA A 41 6.27 5.48 23.35
N ILE A 42 5.48 6.31 22.66
CA ILE A 42 4.06 6.05 22.39
C ILE A 42 3.85 6.05 20.88
N VAL A 43 3.13 5.06 20.38
CA VAL A 43 2.62 5.03 19.00
C VAL A 43 1.15 5.46 19.06
N VAL A 44 0.77 6.47 18.30
CA VAL A 44 -0.61 6.95 18.22
C VAL A 44 -1.21 6.69 16.85
N ASP A 45 -2.47 6.27 16.81
CA ASP A 45 -3.20 6.05 15.56
C ASP A 45 -4.68 6.41 15.68
N LYS A 46 -5.22 7.00 14.61
CA LYS A 46 -6.63 7.43 14.53
C LYS A 46 -7.64 6.28 14.49
N HIS A 47 -7.22 5.07 14.14
CA HIS A 47 -8.09 3.91 14.05
C HIS A 47 -8.42 3.32 15.43
N GLU A 48 -9.46 2.49 15.46
CA GLU A 48 -9.94 1.88 16.70
C GLU A 48 -8.99 0.83 17.27
N ARG A 49 -8.26 0.13 16.38
CA ARG A 49 -7.32 -0.93 16.77
C ARG A 49 -6.16 -1.05 15.79
N PRO A 50 -5.02 -1.60 16.24
CA PRO A 50 -3.91 -1.87 15.35
C PRO A 50 -4.32 -2.76 14.16
N GLY A 51 -3.82 -2.47 12.99
CA GLY A 51 -4.14 -3.22 11.77
C GLY A 51 -5.38 -2.73 11.00
N ASP A 52 -6.18 -1.81 11.54
CA ASP A 52 -7.38 -1.34 10.87
C ASP A 52 -7.10 -0.58 9.56
N GLN A 53 -5.91 0.00 9.41
CA GLN A 53 -5.49 0.57 8.12
C GLN A 53 -5.44 -0.46 6.98
N TRP A 54 -5.28 -1.75 7.29
CA TRP A 54 -5.38 -2.85 6.34
C TRP A 54 -6.82 -3.37 6.22
N ARG A 55 -7.49 -3.64 7.34
CA ARG A 55 -8.87 -4.17 7.36
C ARG A 55 -9.85 -3.26 6.62
N LYS A 56 -9.65 -1.94 6.67
CA LYS A 56 -10.51 -0.93 6.01
C LYS A 56 -10.19 -0.71 4.51
N ARG A 57 -9.26 -1.46 3.92
CA ARG A 57 -8.98 -1.46 2.47
C ARG A 57 -10.03 -2.29 1.72
N TYR A 58 -10.04 -2.18 0.37
CA TYR A 58 -10.98 -2.93 -0.45
C TYR A 58 -10.93 -4.45 -0.18
N LYS A 59 -12.11 -5.11 -0.29
CA LYS A 59 -12.35 -6.48 0.19
C LYS A 59 -11.40 -7.53 -0.41
N SER A 60 -11.05 -7.39 -1.69
CA SER A 60 -10.19 -8.34 -2.42
C SER A 60 -8.69 -8.10 -2.22
N LEU A 61 -8.26 -7.14 -1.40
CA LEU A 61 -6.85 -6.84 -1.24
C LEU A 61 -6.08 -8.03 -0.67
N CYS A 62 -5.10 -8.48 -1.43
CA CYS A 62 -4.05 -9.41 -1.01
C CYS A 62 -2.71 -8.74 -1.27
N LEU A 63 -1.70 -8.97 -0.44
CA LEU A 63 -0.35 -8.48 -0.70
C LEU A 63 0.20 -9.17 -1.95
N HIS A 64 0.94 -8.42 -2.75
CA HIS A 64 1.59 -8.95 -3.95
C HIS A 64 3.07 -9.31 -3.70
N ASP A 65 3.60 -8.91 -2.55
CA ASP A 65 4.93 -9.27 -2.09
C ASP A 65 4.85 -10.50 -1.18
N PRO A 66 5.90 -11.35 -1.14
CA PRO A 66 5.91 -12.57 -0.37
C PRO A 66 6.14 -12.31 1.13
N VAL A 67 5.61 -13.17 1.98
CA VAL A 67 5.75 -13.08 3.45
C VAL A 67 7.20 -13.01 3.94
N TRP A 68 8.14 -13.53 3.18
CA TRP A 68 9.57 -13.42 3.51
C TRP A 68 10.12 -12.01 3.30
N TYR A 69 9.46 -11.19 2.48
CA TYR A 69 9.78 -9.78 2.27
C TYR A 69 9.00 -8.86 3.24
N ASP A 70 7.74 -9.21 3.53
CA ASP A 70 6.80 -8.36 4.27
C ASP A 70 6.81 -8.55 5.80
N HIS A 71 7.77 -9.28 6.37
CA HIS A 71 7.84 -9.58 7.79
C HIS A 71 8.13 -8.34 8.67
N LEU A 72 7.79 -8.46 9.97
CA LEU A 72 8.16 -7.50 11.00
C LEU A 72 9.39 -7.98 11.79
N PRO A 73 10.14 -7.07 12.44
CA PRO A 73 11.28 -7.46 13.26
C PRO A 73 10.87 -8.34 14.45
N TYR A 74 11.77 -9.20 14.93
CA TYR A 74 11.68 -10.06 16.13
C TYR A 74 10.72 -11.24 16.06
N LEU A 75 9.60 -11.14 15.36
CA LEU A 75 8.56 -12.16 15.36
C LEU A 75 8.21 -12.53 13.92
N PRO A 76 8.68 -13.68 13.41
CA PRO A 76 8.38 -14.13 12.06
C PRO A 76 6.92 -14.54 11.92
N PHE A 77 6.39 -14.51 10.69
CA PHE A 77 5.10 -15.11 10.39
C PHE A 77 5.10 -16.63 10.68
N PRO A 78 3.95 -17.22 11.04
CA PRO A 78 3.83 -18.67 11.20
C PRO A 78 4.24 -19.42 9.93
N ALA A 79 4.87 -20.59 10.07
CA ALA A 79 5.38 -21.38 8.95
C ALA A 79 4.32 -21.78 7.90
N ASN A 80 3.04 -21.86 8.31
CA ASN A 80 1.90 -22.15 7.44
C ASN A 80 1.17 -20.91 6.94
N TRP A 81 1.79 -19.72 7.05
CA TRP A 81 1.20 -18.49 6.53
C TRP A 81 1.15 -18.53 5.00
N PRO A 82 0.09 -17.99 4.34
CA PRO A 82 0.08 -17.90 2.89
C PRO A 82 1.22 -17.01 2.39
N VAL A 83 1.82 -17.37 1.26
CA VAL A 83 2.93 -16.63 0.67
C VAL A 83 2.53 -15.17 0.41
N PHE A 84 1.31 -14.97 -0.10
CA PHE A 84 0.71 -13.65 -0.29
C PHE A 84 -0.42 -13.47 0.72
N ALA A 85 -0.24 -12.56 1.67
CA ALA A 85 -1.14 -12.44 2.79
C ALA A 85 -2.37 -11.58 2.48
N PRO A 86 -3.61 -12.07 2.74
CA PRO A 86 -4.81 -11.25 2.66
C PRO A 86 -4.80 -10.13 3.70
N LYS A 87 -5.37 -8.97 3.36
CA LYS A 87 -5.39 -7.76 4.19
C LYS A 87 -5.87 -7.97 5.63
N ASP A 88 -6.91 -8.77 5.82
CA ASP A 88 -7.48 -9.01 7.15
C ASP A 88 -6.52 -9.82 8.02
N LYS A 89 -5.83 -10.79 7.41
CA LYS A 89 -4.80 -11.58 8.06
C LYS A 89 -3.61 -10.71 8.51
N ILE A 90 -3.19 -9.76 7.67
CA ILE A 90 -2.16 -8.76 8.04
C ILE A 90 -2.68 -7.85 9.16
N GLY A 91 -3.93 -7.40 9.08
CA GLY A 91 -4.55 -6.60 10.15
C GLY A 91 -4.54 -7.33 11.50
N ASP A 92 -4.90 -8.61 11.51
CA ASP A 92 -4.89 -9.45 12.72
C ASP A 92 -3.47 -9.69 13.25
N TRP A 93 -2.51 -9.89 12.34
CA TRP A 93 -1.10 -10.01 12.71
C TRP A 93 -0.56 -8.75 13.39
N LEU A 94 -0.84 -7.57 12.83
CA LEU A 94 -0.39 -6.29 13.40
C LEU A 94 -1.00 -6.06 14.80
N GLU A 95 -2.26 -6.43 15.01
CA GLU A 95 -2.90 -6.35 16.32
C GLU A 95 -2.26 -7.32 17.33
N PHE A 96 -2.09 -8.58 16.93
CA PHE A 96 -1.40 -9.60 17.75
C PHE A 96 0.03 -9.16 18.09
N TYR A 97 0.79 -8.75 17.08
CA TYR A 97 2.19 -8.31 17.23
C TYR A 97 2.29 -7.13 18.20
N THR A 98 1.42 -6.15 18.09
CA THR A 98 1.41 -4.98 18.97
C THR A 98 1.23 -5.38 20.44
N ARG A 99 0.35 -6.35 20.70
CA ARG A 99 0.09 -6.88 22.05
C ARG A 99 1.27 -7.69 22.58
N VAL A 100 1.78 -8.63 21.78
CA VAL A 100 2.87 -9.54 22.20
C VAL A 100 4.18 -8.78 22.40
N MET A 101 4.46 -7.78 21.59
CA MET A 101 5.63 -6.93 21.72
C MET A 101 5.46 -5.82 22.78
N GLU A 102 4.31 -5.77 23.46
CA GLU A 102 3.98 -4.79 24.49
C GLU A 102 4.21 -3.34 24.02
N VAL A 103 3.88 -3.03 22.77
CA VAL A 103 4.05 -1.68 22.22
C VAL A 103 3.08 -0.73 22.89
N PRO A 104 3.54 0.38 23.50
CA PRO A 104 2.64 1.41 24.04
C PRO A 104 1.88 2.09 22.89
N TYR A 105 0.66 1.61 22.61
CA TYR A 105 -0.15 1.98 21.47
C TYR A 105 -1.45 2.67 21.90
N TRP A 106 -1.67 3.88 21.41
CA TRP A 106 -2.90 4.63 21.65
C TRP A 106 -3.77 4.62 20.39
N SER A 107 -4.82 3.83 20.45
CA SER A 107 -5.89 3.83 19.44
C SER A 107 -6.75 5.09 19.54
N LYS A 108 -7.54 5.37 18.48
CA LYS A 108 -8.47 6.52 18.40
C LYS A 108 -7.80 7.85 18.77
N THR A 109 -6.53 7.99 18.42
CA THR A 109 -5.72 9.14 18.79
C THR A 109 -5.26 9.86 17.53
N THR A 110 -5.73 11.09 17.36
CA THR A 110 -5.38 11.93 16.20
C THR A 110 -4.46 13.05 16.65
N CYS A 111 -3.31 13.18 16.01
CA CYS A 111 -2.46 14.37 16.16
C CYS A 111 -3.12 15.55 15.44
N THR A 112 -3.38 16.62 16.16
CA THR A 112 -4.06 17.81 15.64
C THR A 112 -3.09 18.94 15.31
N SER A 113 -2.01 19.06 16.09
CA SER A 113 -0.92 20.00 15.81
C SER A 113 0.39 19.54 16.41
N ALA A 114 1.50 20.03 15.89
CA ALA A 114 2.82 19.85 16.45
C ALA A 114 3.68 21.07 16.18
N SER A 115 4.43 21.54 17.18
CA SER A 115 5.42 22.61 17.07
C SER A 115 6.69 22.22 17.78
N PHE A 116 7.82 22.64 17.22
CA PHE A 116 9.15 22.43 17.81
C PHE A 116 9.62 23.70 18.47
N ASP A 117 10.14 23.60 19.68
CA ASP A 117 10.72 24.68 20.43
C ASP A 117 12.25 24.51 20.44
N GLU A 118 12.94 25.42 19.78
CA GLU A 118 14.42 25.41 19.66
C GLU A 118 15.13 25.70 20.99
N GLU A 119 14.51 26.45 21.90
CA GLU A 119 15.13 26.79 23.18
C GLU A 119 15.13 25.59 24.14
N THR A 120 14.04 24.88 24.22
CA THR A 120 13.90 23.68 25.07
C THR A 120 14.31 22.39 24.38
N ASN A 121 14.52 22.44 23.05
CA ASN A 121 14.80 21.29 22.17
C ASN A 121 13.74 20.16 22.32
N ARG A 122 12.48 20.56 22.36
CA ARG A 122 11.33 19.66 22.54
C ARG A 122 10.19 19.98 21.60
N TRP A 123 9.40 18.95 21.32
CA TRP A 123 8.13 19.09 20.62
C TRP A 123 7.01 19.39 21.61
N THR A 124 6.06 20.22 21.20
CA THR A 124 4.72 20.31 21.81
C THR A 124 3.73 19.73 20.81
N VAL A 125 3.08 18.63 21.17
CA VAL A 125 2.18 17.90 20.27
C VAL A 125 0.80 17.79 20.91
N GLU A 126 -0.20 18.35 20.24
CA GLU A 126 -1.60 18.22 20.62
C GLU A 126 -2.21 16.99 20.01
N VAL A 127 -2.83 16.15 20.81
CA VAL A 127 -3.55 14.96 20.36
C VAL A 127 -4.97 14.96 20.91
N ASP A 128 -5.90 14.44 20.10
CA ASP A 128 -7.26 14.11 20.53
C ASP A 128 -7.37 12.59 20.62
N ARG A 129 -7.53 12.08 21.83
CA ARG A 129 -7.66 10.66 22.12
C ARG A 129 -9.10 10.34 22.54
N ASP A 130 -9.90 9.92 21.55
CA ASP A 130 -11.32 9.56 21.75
C ASP A 130 -12.12 10.69 22.44
N GLY A 131 -11.84 11.95 22.09
CA GLY A 131 -12.44 13.16 22.66
C GLY A 131 -11.66 13.78 23.84
N GLU A 132 -10.68 13.09 24.42
CA GLU A 132 -9.77 13.64 25.44
C GLU A 132 -8.61 14.39 24.75
N LYS A 133 -8.52 15.69 24.95
CA LYS A 133 -7.41 16.51 24.44
C LYS A 133 -6.22 16.45 25.38
N LEU A 134 -5.08 16.04 24.86
CA LEU A 134 -3.84 15.89 25.62
C LEU A 134 -2.71 16.62 24.90
N THR A 135 -1.82 17.22 25.69
CA THR A 135 -0.58 17.84 25.23
C THR A 135 0.59 16.96 25.64
N LEU A 136 1.40 16.54 24.66
CA LEU A 136 2.59 15.73 24.88
C LEU A 136 3.85 16.54 24.53
N HIS A 137 4.93 16.31 25.28
CA HIS A 137 6.21 16.99 25.10
C HIS A 137 7.36 16.01 24.82
N PRO A 138 7.32 15.28 23.69
CA PRO A 138 8.40 14.35 23.34
C PRO A 138 9.67 15.10 22.91
N THR A 139 10.82 14.45 23.12
CA THR A 139 12.10 14.92 22.55
C THR A 139 12.16 14.63 21.05
N GLN A 140 11.59 13.50 20.62
CA GLN A 140 11.56 13.07 19.24
C GLN A 140 10.12 12.89 18.74
N LEU A 141 9.82 13.47 17.57
CA LEU A 141 8.58 13.25 16.85
C LEU A 141 8.86 12.47 15.57
N VAL A 142 8.18 11.33 15.41
CA VAL A 142 8.35 10.47 14.24
C VAL A 142 7.06 10.41 13.45
N LEU A 143 7.12 10.73 12.16
CA LEU A 143 5.99 10.61 11.24
C LEU A 143 6.04 9.25 10.54
N ALA A 144 5.20 8.32 10.99
CA ALA A 144 5.01 6.98 10.42
C ALA A 144 3.65 6.86 9.71
N THR A 145 3.24 7.93 9.03
CA THR A 145 1.89 8.10 8.46
C THR A 145 1.65 7.32 7.16
N GLY A 146 2.68 6.66 6.63
CA GLY A 146 2.62 5.86 5.41
C GLY A 146 2.52 6.72 4.15
N MET A 147 2.72 6.08 2.99
CA MET A 147 2.63 6.74 1.68
C MET A 147 1.17 6.90 1.21
N SER A 148 0.28 6.00 1.61
CA SER A 148 -1.15 5.97 1.23
C SER A 148 -2.08 6.31 2.41
N GLY A 149 -1.62 7.07 3.39
CA GLY A 149 -2.36 7.39 4.62
C GLY A 149 -3.52 8.38 4.43
N LYS A 150 -3.44 9.22 3.40
CA LYS A 150 -4.47 10.18 3.03
C LYS A 150 -4.78 10.05 1.53
N PRO A 151 -6.04 9.69 1.16
CA PRO A 151 -6.41 9.60 -0.25
C PRO A 151 -6.35 10.96 -0.93
N ASN A 152 -5.78 11.00 -2.13
CA ASN A 152 -5.82 12.18 -3.00
C ASN A 152 -6.96 12.00 -3.99
N ILE A 153 -8.12 12.56 -3.65
CA ILE A 153 -9.33 12.44 -4.46
C ILE A 153 -9.42 13.67 -5.38
N PRO A 154 -9.26 13.50 -6.70
CA PRO A 154 -9.40 14.61 -7.63
C PRO A 154 -10.86 15.11 -7.66
N THR A 155 -11.02 16.41 -7.81
CA THR A 155 -12.31 17.01 -8.12
C THR A 155 -12.48 17.03 -9.65
N LEU A 156 -13.51 16.36 -10.15
CA LEU A 156 -13.83 16.29 -11.57
C LEU A 156 -15.06 17.12 -11.88
N PRO A 157 -15.08 17.88 -13.00
CA PRO A 157 -16.30 18.56 -13.44
C PRO A 157 -17.45 17.56 -13.62
N GLY A 158 -18.65 17.92 -13.17
CA GLY A 158 -19.84 17.08 -13.30
C GLY A 158 -20.00 15.98 -12.25
N GLN A 159 -19.17 15.96 -11.18
CA GLN A 159 -19.33 15.02 -10.07
C GLN A 159 -20.71 15.14 -9.38
N ASP A 160 -21.26 16.34 -9.35
CA ASP A 160 -22.55 16.69 -8.75
C ASP A 160 -23.73 16.22 -9.57
N VAL A 161 -23.59 16.02 -10.88
CA VAL A 161 -24.67 15.55 -11.78
C VAL A 161 -24.64 14.06 -12.08
N PHE A 162 -23.49 13.39 -11.80
CA PHE A 162 -23.35 11.96 -12.01
C PHE A 162 -24.25 11.16 -11.05
N ARG A 163 -25.05 10.24 -11.58
CA ARG A 163 -26.06 9.49 -10.82
C ARG A 163 -25.59 8.16 -10.27
N GLY A 164 -24.40 7.72 -10.64
CA GLY A 164 -23.77 6.50 -10.13
C GLY A 164 -23.07 6.72 -8.80
N ASP A 165 -22.66 5.63 -8.18
CA ASP A 165 -21.78 5.68 -6.98
C ASP A 165 -20.40 6.18 -7.37
N GLN A 166 -19.83 7.04 -6.53
CA GLN A 166 -18.49 7.60 -6.71
C GLN A 166 -17.70 7.43 -5.43
N HIS A 167 -16.55 6.79 -5.51
CA HIS A 167 -15.68 6.60 -4.35
C HIS A 167 -14.23 6.35 -4.76
N HIS A 168 -13.33 6.67 -3.89
CA HIS A 168 -11.91 6.35 -4.02
C HIS A 168 -11.66 4.86 -3.73
N SER A 169 -10.58 4.27 -4.29
CA SER A 169 -10.23 2.85 -4.07
C SER A 169 -10.15 2.46 -2.59
N SER A 170 -9.70 3.39 -1.72
CA SER A 170 -9.65 3.16 -0.26
C SER A 170 -11.03 2.98 0.40
N ALA A 171 -12.10 3.40 -0.26
CA ALA A 171 -13.48 3.28 0.22
C ALA A 171 -14.30 2.27 -0.61
N HIS A 172 -13.66 1.49 -1.50
CA HIS A 172 -14.35 0.51 -2.33
C HIS A 172 -14.93 -0.64 -1.48
N PRO A 173 -16.28 -0.83 -1.47
CA PRO A 173 -16.92 -1.79 -0.60
C PRO A 173 -16.75 -3.25 -1.05
N GLY A 174 -16.24 -3.48 -2.25
CA GLY A 174 -16.15 -4.78 -2.91
C GLY A 174 -17.13 -4.93 -4.07
N PRO A 175 -17.09 -6.05 -4.81
CA PRO A 175 -17.85 -6.23 -6.03
C PRO A 175 -19.35 -6.49 -5.81
N ASP A 176 -19.74 -6.98 -4.61
CA ASP A 176 -21.08 -7.50 -4.32
C ASP A 176 -22.19 -6.46 -4.61
N ALA A 177 -21.91 -5.17 -4.36
CA ALA A 177 -22.86 -4.08 -4.60
C ALA A 177 -23.08 -3.73 -6.09
N TYR A 178 -22.25 -4.28 -6.98
CA TYR A 178 -22.16 -3.88 -8.39
C TYR A 178 -22.48 -5.00 -9.37
N VAL A 179 -22.86 -6.20 -8.90
CA VAL A 179 -23.25 -7.34 -9.75
C VAL A 179 -24.32 -6.92 -10.77
N GLY A 180 -24.08 -7.23 -12.05
CA GLY A 180 -24.95 -6.87 -13.16
C GLY A 180 -24.95 -5.39 -13.56
N LYS A 181 -24.10 -4.57 -12.94
CA LYS A 181 -23.93 -3.15 -13.28
C LYS A 181 -22.71 -2.96 -14.20
N LYS A 182 -22.52 -1.70 -14.63
CA LYS A 182 -21.32 -1.26 -15.34
C LYS A 182 -20.46 -0.44 -14.41
N ALA A 183 -19.16 -0.64 -14.43
CA ALA A 183 -18.20 0.11 -13.63
C ALA A 183 -17.09 0.70 -14.50
N VAL A 184 -16.68 1.92 -14.19
CA VAL A 184 -15.51 2.58 -14.76
C VAL A 184 -14.48 2.76 -13.64
N VAL A 185 -13.31 2.18 -13.79
CA VAL A 185 -12.19 2.32 -12.86
C VAL A 185 -11.14 3.23 -13.47
N ILE A 186 -10.94 4.40 -12.85
CA ILE A 186 -10.00 5.40 -13.33
C ILE A 186 -8.62 5.11 -12.72
N GLY A 187 -7.70 4.59 -13.52
CA GLY A 187 -6.36 4.21 -13.15
C GLY A 187 -5.95 2.83 -13.65
N SER A 188 -4.65 2.56 -13.60
CA SER A 188 -4.03 1.33 -14.12
C SER A 188 -2.88 0.80 -13.24
N ASN A 189 -2.86 1.13 -11.96
CA ASN A 189 -1.91 0.60 -10.99
C ASN A 189 -2.52 -0.57 -10.18
N ASN A 190 -1.85 -1.03 -9.11
CA ASN A 190 -2.26 -2.20 -8.31
C ASN A 190 -3.75 -2.18 -7.93
N SER A 191 -4.21 -1.11 -7.26
CA SER A 191 -5.60 -1.04 -6.80
C SER A 191 -6.61 -1.08 -7.95
N ALA A 192 -6.30 -0.43 -9.08
CA ALA A 192 -7.19 -0.43 -10.24
C ALA A 192 -7.32 -1.81 -10.87
N HIS A 193 -6.21 -2.52 -11.07
CA HIS A 193 -6.21 -3.89 -11.60
C HIS A 193 -6.94 -4.87 -10.68
N ASP A 194 -6.65 -4.85 -9.38
CA ASP A 194 -7.30 -5.72 -8.40
C ASP A 194 -8.81 -5.50 -8.35
N ILE A 195 -9.24 -4.24 -8.36
CA ILE A 195 -10.66 -3.88 -8.35
C ILE A 195 -11.33 -4.27 -9.66
N CYS A 196 -10.70 -4.00 -10.81
CA CYS A 196 -11.24 -4.40 -12.12
C CYS A 196 -11.42 -5.92 -12.20
N LYS A 197 -10.42 -6.70 -11.77
CA LYS A 197 -10.49 -8.16 -11.74
C LYS A 197 -11.61 -8.65 -10.84
N ALA A 198 -11.66 -8.17 -9.59
CA ALA A 198 -12.69 -8.56 -8.64
C ALA A 198 -14.11 -8.23 -9.14
N LEU A 199 -14.29 -7.06 -9.74
CA LEU A 199 -15.56 -6.65 -10.35
C LEU A 199 -15.93 -7.58 -11.51
N TYR A 200 -15.01 -7.83 -12.45
CA TYR A 200 -15.24 -8.72 -13.60
C TYR A 200 -15.62 -10.15 -13.17
N GLU A 201 -14.86 -10.74 -12.25
CA GLU A 201 -15.10 -12.09 -11.73
C GLU A 201 -16.48 -12.23 -11.04
N ASN A 202 -17.09 -11.12 -10.62
CA ASN A 202 -18.41 -11.07 -10.03
C ASN A 202 -19.50 -10.57 -11.00
N GLY A 203 -19.25 -10.59 -12.31
CA GLY A 203 -20.28 -10.33 -13.32
C GLY A 203 -20.59 -8.84 -13.55
N VAL A 204 -19.64 -7.96 -13.25
CA VAL A 204 -19.72 -6.52 -13.55
C VAL A 204 -19.09 -6.26 -14.93
N ASP A 205 -19.72 -5.41 -15.74
CA ASP A 205 -19.15 -4.92 -17.00
C ASP A 205 -18.15 -3.78 -16.69
N VAL A 206 -16.85 -4.06 -16.83
CA VAL A 206 -15.78 -3.18 -16.35
C VAL A 206 -15.05 -2.49 -17.48
N THR A 207 -14.84 -1.18 -17.33
CA THR A 207 -13.92 -0.39 -18.16
C THR A 207 -12.82 0.19 -17.29
N MET A 208 -11.56 -0.14 -17.59
CA MET A 208 -10.37 0.49 -17.02
C MET A 208 -10.02 1.74 -17.83
N VAL A 209 -9.73 2.86 -17.17
CA VAL A 209 -9.24 4.08 -17.82
C VAL A 209 -7.77 4.27 -17.49
N GLN A 210 -6.92 4.08 -18.47
CA GLN A 210 -5.48 4.31 -18.38
C GLN A 210 -5.16 5.73 -18.84
N ARG A 211 -4.66 6.57 -17.92
CA ARG A 211 -4.25 7.94 -18.19
C ARG A 211 -2.79 8.05 -18.63
N SER A 212 -1.95 7.17 -18.12
CA SER A 212 -0.52 7.16 -18.36
C SER A 212 0.02 5.74 -18.29
N SER A 213 1.17 5.49 -18.92
CA SER A 213 1.84 4.20 -18.92
C SER A 213 2.08 3.63 -17.53
N THR A 214 1.97 2.31 -17.40
CA THR A 214 2.13 1.57 -16.13
C THR A 214 3.18 0.48 -16.32
N HIS A 215 4.07 0.34 -15.33
CA HIS A 215 4.98 -0.80 -15.30
C HIS A 215 4.20 -2.06 -14.89
N ILE A 216 4.30 -3.11 -15.70
CA ILE A 216 3.69 -4.42 -15.41
C ILE A 216 4.79 -5.45 -15.23
N VAL A 217 4.67 -6.27 -14.21
CA VAL A 217 5.50 -7.47 -14.04
C VAL A 217 4.63 -8.61 -13.55
N LYS A 218 4.78 -9.82 -14.11
CA LYS A 218 4.07 -11.00 -13.62
C LYS A 218 4.60 -11.40 -12.24
N SER A 219 3.70 -11.76 -11.34
CA SER A 219 4.06 -12.17 -9.98
C SER A 219 5.06 -13.34 -9.98
N ASP A 220 4.82 -14.38 -10.78
CA ASP A 220 5.72 -15.54 -10.86
C ASP A 220 7.12 -15.17 -11.36
N THR A 221 7.20 -14.26 -12.34
CA THR A 221 8.47 -13.80 -12.90
C THR A 221 9.23 -12.92 -11.92
N LEU A 222 8.54 -12.03 -11.21
CA LEU A 222 9.12 -11.22 -10.14
C LEU A 222 9.64 -12.10 -8.99
N MET A 223 8.85 -13.11 -8.60
CA MET A 223 9.22 -14.06 -7.54
C MET A 223 10.43 -14.91 -7.92
N ASP A 224 10.58 -15.29 -9.19
CA ASP A 224 11.67 -16.15 -9.64
C ASP A 224 12.96 -15.35 -9.90
N ILE A 225 12.89 -14.28 -10.68
CA ILE A 225 14.05 -13.51 -11.15
C ILE A 225 14.40 -12.38 -10.16
N GLY A 226 13.40 -11.65 -9.65
CA GLY A 226 13.62 -10.44 -8.86
C GLY A 226 13.86 -10.70 -7.38
N LEU A 227 13.14 -11.63 -6.79
CA LEU A 227 13.14 -11.87 -5.34
C LEU A 227 13.65 -13.26 -4.94
N GLY A 228 13.65 -14.23 -5.87
CA GLY A 228 13.78 -15.65 -5.55
C GLY A 228 15.06 -16.07 -4.86
N ASP A 229 16.17 -15.38 -5.10
CA ASP A 229 17.45 -15.68 -4.45
C ASP A 229 17.54 -15.15 -3.02
N LEU A 230 16.66 -14.23 -2.63
CA LEU A 230 16.64 -13.63 -1.31
C LEU A 230 15.38 -14.01 -0.52
N TYR A 231 14.21 -13.99 -1.15
CA TYR A 231 12.91 -14.05 -0.47
C TYR A 231 12.02 -15.16 -1.05
N SER A 232 12.41 -16.42 -0.84
CA SER A 232 11.67 -17.60 -1.30
C SER A 232 11.95 -18.82 -0.41
N GLU A 233 11.14 -19.87 -0.55
CA GLU A 233 11.43 -21.16 0.08
C GLU A 233 12.78 -21.73 -0.37
N ARG A 234 13.12 -21.56 -1.65
CA ARG A 234 14.42 -21.97 -2.20
C ARG A 234 15.57 -21.24 -1.50
N ALA A 235 15.44 -19.94 -1.27
CA ALA A 235 16.44 -19.15 -0.57
C ALA A 235 16.62 -19.61 0.89
N LEU A 236 15.53 -19.82 1.61
CA LEU A 236 15.55 -20.37 2.97
C LEU A 236 16.20 -21.75 3.03
N ALA A 237 15.87 -22.65 2.12
CA ALA A 237 16.47 -24.00 2.04
C ALA A 237 17.98 -23.93 1.74
N ALA A 238 18.45 -22.90 1.03
CA ALA A 238 19.86 -22.64 0.78
C ALA A 238 20.58 -21.88 1.94
N GLY A 239 19.89 -21.62 3.06
CA GLY A 239 20.43 -20.92 4.23
C GLY A 239 20.43 -19.39 4.12
N MET A 240 19.72 -18.83 3.16
CA MET A 240 19.41 -17.40 3.08
C MET A 240 18.23 -17.10 3.98
N THR A 241 18.49 -16.75 5.25
CA THR A 241 17.45 -16.33 6.19
C THR A 241 16.92 -14.95 5.80
N THR A 242 15.70 -14.59 6.24
CA THR A 242 15.13 -13.27 6.00
C THR A 242 16.04 -12.14 6.51
N GLU A 243 16.69 -12.30 7.66
CA GLU A 243 17.65 -11.33 8.19
C GLU A 243 18.87 -11.13 7.26
N LYS A 244 19.41 -12.21 6.70
CA LYS A 244 20.49 -12.11 5.71
C LYS A 244 20.03 -11.45 4.42
N ALA A 245 18.85 -11.81 3.96
CA ALA A 245 18.24 -11.23 2.77
C ALA A 245 18.04 -9.71 2.93
N ASP A 246 17.51 -9.27 4.06
CA ASP A 246 17.32 -7.86 4.38
C ASP A 246 18.64 -7.09 4.41
N LEU A 247 19.66 -7.64 5.10
CA LEU A 247 20.98 -7.03 5.15
C LEU A 247 21.61 -6.94 3.75
N THR A 248 21.47 -7.99 2.95
CA THR A 248 21.99 -8.04 1.57
C THR A 248 21.32 -6.98 0.71
N PHE A 249 19.99 -6.94 0.72
CA PHE A 249 19.21 -5.98 -0.06
C PHE A 249 19.45 -4.53 0.40
N ALA A 250 19.44 -4.29 1.71
CA ALA A 250 19.67 -2.97 2.30
C ALA A 250 21.12 -2.47 2.15
N SER A 251 22.09 -3.38 1.94
CA SER A 251 23.50 -3.01 1.70
C SER A 251 23.73 -2.40 0.32
N LEU A 252 22.81 -2.60 -0.63
CA LEU A 252 22.95 -2.08 -1.98
C LEU A 252 22.65 -0.56 -2.00
N PRO A 253 23.64 0.30 -2.30
CA PRO A 253 23.43 1.73 -2.31
C PRO A 253 22.40 2.14 -3.37
N TYR A 254 21.43 2.97 -2.98
CA TYR A 254 20.39 3.47 -3.87
C TYR A 254 20.94 4.08 -5.16
N ARG A 255 22.10 4.76 -5.08
CA ARG A 255 22.74 5.43 -6.22
C ARG A 255 23.10 4.49 -7.37
N ILE A 256 23.47 3.24 -7.07
CA ILE A 256 23.89 2.23 -8.05
C ILE A 256 22.85 1.12 -8.23
N MET A 257 21.77 1.12 -7.47
CA MET A 257 20.75 0.05 -7.51
C MET A 257 20.19 -0.17 -8.91
N HIS A 258 20.00 0.90 -9.69
CA HIS A 258 19.50 0.80 -11.07
C HIS A 258 20.40 -0.06 -11.97
N GLU A 259 21.72 -0.07 -11.77
CA GLU A 259 22.69 -0.88 -12.55
C GLU A 259 22.45 -2.38 -12.34
N PHE A 260 21.97 -2.79 -11.17
CA PHE A 260 21.59 -4.17 -10.87
C PHE A 260 20.17 -4.51 -11.34
N GLN A 261 19.27 -3.52 -11.31
CA GLN A 261 17.87 -3.74 -11.69
C GLN A 261 17.68 -3.87 -13.21
N ILE A 262 18.35 -3.06 -14.02
CA ILE A 262 18.21 -3.06 -15.48
C ILE A 262 18.38 -4.48 -16.07
N PRO A 263 19.46 -5.24 -15.80
CA PRO A 263 19.62 -6.57 -16.35
C PRO A 263 18.55 -7.58 -15.92
N LEU A 264 18.01 -7.42 -14.68
CA LEU A 264 16.92 -8.27 -14.20
C LEU A 264 15.63 -8.01 -14.95
N TYR A 265 15.30 -6.73 -15.19
CA TYR A 265 14.10 -6.37 -15.95
C TYR A 265 14.22 -6.68 -17.46
N ASP A 266 15.43 -6.67 -18.03
CA ASP A 266 15.66 -7.15 -19.38
C ASP A 266 15.37 -8.67 -19.48
N GLN A 267 15.81 -9.46 -18.50
CA GLN A 267 15.49 -10.89 -18.43
C GLN A 267 13.99 -11.13 -18.25
N MET A 268 13.31 -10.37 -17.39
CA MET A 268 11.86 -10.49 -17.18
C MET A 268 11.10 -10.15 -18.46
N ARG A 269 11.53 -9.10 -19.18
CA ARG A 269 10.94 -8.69 -20.46
C ARG A 269 11.07 -9.77 -21.52
N GLU A 270 12.23 -10.38 -21.63
CA GLU A 270 12.47 -11.44 -22.61
C GLU A 270 11.66 -12.70 -22.27
N ARG A 271 11.65 -13.10 -21.00
CA ARG A 271 10.87 -14.25 -20.50
C ARG A 271 9.38 -14.13 -20.80
N ASP A 272 8.82 -12.95 -20.56
CA ASP A 272 7.38 -12.71 -20.66
C ASP A 272 7.02 -11.91 -21.94
N LYS A 273 7.84 -11.97 -22.97
CA LYS A 273 7.66 -11.19 -24.20
C LYS A 273 6.27 -11.34 -24.80
N GLU A 274 5.76 -12.55 -24.95
CA GLU A 274 4.43 -12.82 -25.51
C GLU A 274 3.31 -12.17 -24.67
N PHE A 275 3.44 -12.19 -23.36
CA PHE A 275 2.49 -11.53 -22.47
C PHE A 275 2.48 -10.00 -22.68
N TYR A 276 3.65 -9.37 -22.81
CA TYR A 276 3.74 -7.94 -23.07
C TYR A 276 3.24 -7.58 -24.46
N ASP A 277 3.59 -8.37 -25.50
CA ASP A 277 3.10 -8.18 -26.87
C ASP A 277 1.56 -8.20 -26.93
N ARG A 278 0.89 -9.10 -26.16
CA ARG A 278 -0.58 -9.17 -26.07
C ARG A 278 -1.18 -7.92 -25.40
N LEU A 279 -0.58 -7.43 -24.33
CA LEU A 279 -1.02 -6.21 -23.66
C LEU A 279 -0.90 -4.99 -24.58
N GLU A 280 0.23 -4.83 -25.26
CA GLU A 280 0.44 -3.75 -26.22
C GLU A 280 -0.51 -3.85 -27.41
N ALA A 281 -0.77 -5.06 -27.91
CA ALA A 281 -1.76 -5.28 -28.98
C ALA A 281 -3.19 -4.91 -28.56
N ALA A 282 -3.53 -5.07 -27.27
CA ALA A 282 -4.80 -4.58 -26.69
C ALA A 282 -4.82 -3.07 -26.45
N GLY A 283 -3.71 -2.38 -26.71
CA GLY A 283 -3.56 -0.94 -26.55
C GLY A 283 -3.03 -0.51 -25.17
N PHE A 284 -2.67 -1.42 -24.26
CA PHE A 284 -2.16 -1.05 -22.96
C PHE A 284 -0.76 -0.41 -23.04
N GLU A 285 -0.59 0.75 -22.44
CA GLU A 285 0.67 1.50 -22.45
C GLU A 285 1.59 1.00 -21.32
N LEU A 286 2.66 0.29 -21.69
CA LEU A 286 3.69 -0.20 -20.77
C LEU A 286 4.73 0.88 -20.45
N ASP A 287 5.34 0.77 -19.26
CA ASP A 287 6.39 1.68 -18.79
C ASP A 287 7.48 0.90 -18.04
N TRP A 288 8.69 0.96 -18.53
CA TRP A 288 9.85 0.29 -17.92
C TRP A 288 10.68 1.20 -17.01
N GLY A 289 10.21 2.44 -16.78
CA GLY A 289 10.97 3.51 -16.12
C GLY A 289 11.86 4.28 -17.10
N ALA A 290 12.28 5.48 -16.73
CA ALA A 290 13.07 6.36 -17.60
C ALA A 290 14.42 5.76 -18.03
N ASP A 291 14.96 4.81 -17.27
CA ASP A 291 16.23 4.14 -17.47
C ASP A 291 16.10 2.60 -17.66
N GLY A 292 14.88 2.07 -17.75
CA GLY A 292 14.63 0.64 -17.85
C GLY A 292 14.79 -0.15 -16.55
N SER A 293 14.95 0.52 -15.41
CA SER A 293 15.21 -0.11 -14.11
C SER A 293 13.96 -0.70 -13.41
N GLY A 294 12.79 -0.58 -14.01
CA GLY A 294 11.57 -1.27 -13.63
C GLY A 294 10.97 -0.89 -12.27
N LEU A 295 10.32 -1.87 -11.63
CA LEU A 295 9.42 -1.69 -10.48
C LEU A 295 10.11 -1.05 -9.27
N PHE A 296 11.21 -1.62 -8.78
CA PHE A 296 11.83 -1.16 -7.53
C PHE A 296 12.30 0.28 -7.62
N MET A 297 12.94 0.68 -8.71
CA MET A 297 13.36 2.06 -8.88
C MET A 297 12.18 3.01 -9.10
N LYS A 298 11.11 2.54 -9.77
CA LYS A 298 9.87 3.29 -9.93
C LYS A 298 9.20 3.55 -8.59
N TYR A 299 9.11 2.52 -7.74
CA TYR A 299 8.59 2.63 -6.39
C TYR A 299 9.43 3.56 -5.51
N LEU A 300 10.75 3.37 -5.47
CA LEU A 300 11.65 4.20 -4.66
C LEU A 300 11.68 5.67 -5.08
N ARG A 301 11.50 5.95 -6.39
CA ARG A 301 11.51 7.32 -6.93
C ARG A 301 10.16 8.03 -6.86
N ARG A 302 9.03 7.29 -6.99
CA ARG A 302 7.69 7.87 -7.15
C ARG A 302 6.61 7.28 -6.25
N GLY A 303 6.85 6.15 -5.60
CA GLY A 303 5.90 5.47 -4.72
C GLY A 303 4.74 4.76 -5.43
N SER A 304 4.68 4.81 -6.76
CA SER A 304 3.57 4.26 -7.55
C SER A 304 3.94 4.08 -9.02
N GLY A 305 2.96 3.73 -9.87
CA GLY A 305 3.13 3.63 -11.32
C GLY A 305 3.44 2.22 -11.79
N TYR A 306 3.05 1.20 -11.01
CA TYR A 306 3.26 -0.21 -11.36
C TYR A 306 2.08 -1.09 -10.95
N TYR A 307 2.04 -2.28 -11.51
CA TYR A 307 1.21 -3.40 -11.09
C TYR A 307 2.02 -4.69 -11.13
N ILE A 308 1.94 -5.47 -10.05
CA ILE A 308 2.42 -6.85 -10.01
C ILE A 308 1.23 -7.73 -10.40
N ASP A 309 1.29 -8.29 -11.63
CA ASP A 309 0.15 -8.99 -12.21
C ASP A 309 -0.10 -10.35 -11.54
N VAL A 310 -1.34 -10.49 -11.09
CA VAL A 310 -1.93 -11.73 -10.56
C VAL A 310 -3.14 -12.16 -11.40
N GLY A 311 -3.12 -11.87 -12.69
CA GLY A 311 -4.09 -12.32 -13.69
C GLY A 311 -5.12 -11.29 -14.15
N ALA A 312 -5.02 -10.02 -13.76
CA ALA A 312 -5.88 -8.96 -14.31
C ALA A 312 -5.48 -8.57 -15.73
N CYS A 313 -4.18 -8.63 -16.04
CA CYS A 313 -3.66 -8.26 -17.36
C CYS A 313 -4.15 -9.18 -18.48
N ASP A 314 -4.32 -10.46 -18.23
CA ASP A 314 -4.93 -11.36 -19.21
C ASP A 314 -6.37 -10.97 -19.56
N LEU A 315 -7.14 -10.50 -18.57
CA LEU A 315 -8.50 -10.02 -18.78
C LEU A 315 -8.51 -8.73 -19.63
N VAL A 316 -7.52 -7.86 -19.47
CA VAL A 316 -7.35 -6.65 -20.29
C VAL A 316 -6.91 -7.03 -21.70
N ALA A 317 -5.90 -7.89 -21.85
CA ALA A 317 -5.37 -8.33 -23.15
C ALA A 317 -6.44 -9.05 -24.01
N ASP A 318 -7.35 -9.79 -23.37
CA ASP A 318 -8.47 -10.49 -24.02
C ASP A 318 -9.70 -9.57 -24.26
N GLY A 319 -9.67 -8.30 -23.85
CA GLY A 319 -10.79 -7.36 -23.95
C GLY A 319 -11.97 -7.66 -23.01
N ARG A 320 -11.81 -8.56 -22.05
CA ARG A 320 -12.83 -8.89 -21.03
C ARG A 320 -12.98 -7.77 -20.02
N ILE A 321 -11.89 -7.10 -19.65
CA ILE A 321 -11.89 -5.77 -19.06
C ILE A 321 -11.62 -4.79 -20.19
N LYS A 322 -12.59 -3.92 -20.47
CA LYS A 322 -12.45 -2.90 -21.51
C LYS A 322 -11.39 -1.88 -21.12
N LEU A 323 -10.60 -1.42 -22.09
CA LEU A 323 -9.58 -0.41 -21.89
C LEU A 323 -9.98 0.88 -22.61
N ALA A 324 -9.87 2.00 -21.90
CA ALA A 324 -9.99 3.33 -22.45
C ALA A 324 -8.76 4.17 -22.07
N HIS A 325 -8.36 5.08 -22.95
CA HIS A 325 -7.15 5.89 -22.75
C HIS A 325 -7.48 7.35 -22.65
N GLY A 326 -6.84 8.03 -21.73
CA GLY A 326 -6.87 9.49 -21.68
C GLY A 326 -7.13 10.07 -20.30
N GLN A 327 -7.01 11.38 -20.25
CA GLN A 327 -7.38 12.19 -19.10
C GLN A 327 -8.90 12.28 -19.04
N VAL A 328 -9.46 12.10 -17.85
CA VAL A 328 -10.89 12.41 -17.62
C VAL A 328 -11.08 13.93 -17.76
N ASP A 329 -12.03 14.32 -18.61
CA ASP A 329 -12.41 15.72 -18.81
C ASP A 329 -13.55 16.10 -17.86
N HIS A 330 -14.68 15.38 -17.96
CA HIS A 330 -15.82 15.62 -17.09
C HIS A 330 -16.71 14.37 -16.92
N LEU A 331 -17.67 14.48 -16.02
CA LEU A 331 -18.71 13.49 -15.80
C LEU A 331 -20.04 14.01 -16.32
N THR A 332 -20.83 13.12 -16.91
CA THR A 332 -22.24 13.36 -17.22
C THR A 332 -23.11 12.57 -16.23
N GLU A 333 -24.43 12.62 -16.38
CA GLU A 333 -25.33 11.84 -15.52
C GLU A 333 -24.99 10.34 -15.44
N ASN A 334 -24.43 9.76 -16.52
CA ASN A 334 -24.26 8.31 -16.65
C ASN A 334 -22.89 7.88 -17.19
N ALA A 335 -21.97 8.80 -17.45
CA ALA A 335 -20.69 8.47 -18.08
C ALA A 335 -19.54 9.33 -17.58
N VAL A 336 -18.35 8.73 -17.65
CA VAL A 336 -17.04 9.39 -17.58
C VAL A 336 -16.64 9.75 -18.99
N VAL A 337 -16.42 11.03 -19.28
CA VAL A 337 -16.01 11.53 -20.59
C VAL A 337 -14.52 11.86 -20.55
N LEU A 338 -13.76 11.34 -21.50
CA LEU A 338 -12.34 11.60 -21.67
C LEU A 338 -12.08 12.83 -22.55
N ALA A 339 -10.89 13.38 -22.50
CA ALA A 339 -10.51 14.59 -23.23
C ALA A 339 -10.61 14.46 -24.78
N ASP A 340 -10.60 13.25 -25.31
CA ASP A 340 -10.82 12.95 -26.74
C ASP A 340 -12.30 12.80 -27.12
N GLY A 341 -13.21 12.93 -26.15
CA GLY A 341 -14.64 12.76 -26.33
C GLY A 341 -15.14 11.32 -26.12
N THR A 342 -14.28 10.38 -25.87
CA THR A 342 -14.66 8.98 -25.54
C THR A 342 -15.46 8.97 -24.25
N ALA A 343 -16.60 8.25 -24.22
CA ALA A 343 -17.47 8.14 -23.07
C ALA A 343 -17.54 6.69 -22.58
N ALA A 344 -17.18 6.48 -21.31
CA ALA A 344 -17.32 5.20 -20.61
C ALA A 344 -18.49 5.29 -19.62
N THR A 345 -19.47 4.39 -19.74
CA THR A 345 -20.68 4.39 -18.89
C THR A 345 -20.52 3.46 -17.69
N GLY A 346 -20.96 3.89 -16.49
CA GLY A 346 -20.96 3.04 -15.30
C GLY A 346 -20.81 3.78 -13.97
N VAL A 347 -20.76 3.00 -12.91
CA VAL A 347 -20.26 3.41 -11.58
C VAL A 347 -18.76 3.52 -11.68
N PHE A 348 -18.13 4.55 -11.15
CA PHE A 348 -16.68 4.69 -11.25
C PHE A 348 -15.98 4.73 -9.89
N ASN A 349 -14.72 4.34 -9.91
CA ASN A 349 -13.82 4.35 -8.78
C ASN A 349 -12.63 5.24 -9.09
N LEU A 350 -12.28 6.13 -8.18
CA LEU A 350 -11.12 6.99 -8.31
C LEU A 350 -9.90 6.28 -7.70
N PRO A 351 -8.77 6.15 -8.41
CA PRO A 351 -7.60 5.43 -7.91
C PRO A 351 -6.90 6.17 -6.76
N ALA A 352 -6.14 5.40 -6.00
CA ALA A 352 -5.20 5.93 -5.01
C ALA A 352 -3.91 6.39 -5.67
#